data_9a8f82abe78365dd94284ad70893a90c
#
_entry.id   9a8f82abe78365dd94284ad70893a90c
#
_cell.length_a   1.000
_cell.length_b   1.000
_cell.length_c   1.000
_cell.angle_alpha   90.00
_cell.angle_beta   90.00
_cell.angle_gamma   90.00
#
_symmetry.space_group_name_H-M   'P 1'
#
loop_
_entity.id
_entity.type
_entity.pdbx_description
1 polymer ?
#
loop_
_entity_poly.entity_id
_entity_poly.type
_entity_poly.pdbx_seq_one_letter_code
_entity_poly.pdbx_strand_id
1 'polypeptide(L)'
;MTSILLPIAQVEINIIIILIAGFGVGFLSGLFGVGGGFLMTPLLIFLGIPPATAVGTEANQILGSSVSGGIAHGRKGNIDYEIGLFLLIGGIFGSTVGVVIFRLMRDAGKIDLIISLLYIAFLTIIGSLMLYESVKVLIQKENKLTLRKRRRSFIHSLPMKFKFRKSMIYVSILIPISIGLFVGFLSSLMGVGGGFIMVPAMIYLLGMKTIAAIGTSLFQIVFVTANIVILQATYNQSVDLILAILLLFGGVVGAQLGSKYSMKIKGEYLRVCLAILVLLVSLKMSVDLLNEPSSDSRIIIQETNS
;
A
#
# COMPACT_ATOMS: atom_id res chain seq x y z
N MET A 1 5.52 -32.95 -4.75
CA MET A 1 5.96 -31.91 -5.67
C MET A 1 4.97 -30.76 -5.60
N THR A 2 5.32 -29.69 -4.89
CA THR A 2 4.42 -28.55 -4.62
C THR A 2 4.91 -27.27 -5.28
N SER A 3 5.87 -27.37 -6.22
CA SER A 3 6.33 -26.24 -7.03
C SER A 3 5.44 -26.05 -8.25
N ILE A 4 5.13 -24.79 -8.54
CA ILE A 4 4.39 -24.35 -9.71
C ILE A 4 5.22 -23.31 -10.47
N LEU A 5 5.24 -23.40 -11.78
CA LEU A 5 5.82 -22.37 -12.63
C LEU A 5 4.81 -21.25 -12.79
N LEU A 6 5.20 -20.05 -12.41
CA LEU A 6 4.39 -18.83 -12.59
C LEU A 6 4.57 -18.35 -14.03
N PRO A 7 3.52 -18.30 -14.87
CA PRO A 7 3.66 -18.08 -16.31
C PRO A 7 4.18 -16.69 -16.67
N ILE A 8 3.85 -15.66 -15.87
CA ILE A 8 4.26 -14.27 -16.15
C ILE A 8 5.53 -13.90 -15.38
N ALA A 9 5.66 -14.38 -14.15
CA ALA A 9 6.89 -14.18 -13.37
C ALA A 9 8.07 -15.02 -13.88
N GLN A 10 7.81 -16.12 -14.61
CA GLN A 10 8.81 -17.08 -15.11
C GLN A 10 9.70 -17.66 -14.00
N VAL A 11 9.14 -17.83 -12.82
CA VAL A 11 9.83 -18.34 -11.63
C VAL A 11 9.09 -19.57 -11.12
N GLU A 12 9.84 -20.61 -10.77
CA GLU A 12 9.29 -21.77 -10.08
C GLU A 12 9.28 -21.52 -8.56
N ILE A 13 8.11 -21.52 -7.97
CA ILE A 13 7.95 -21.30 -6.53
C ILE A 13 7.07 -22.38 -5.92
N ASN A 14 7.38 -22.73 -4.68
CA ASN A 14 6.56 -23.64 -3.91
C ASN A 14 5.25 -22.95 -3.48
N ILE A 15 4.11 -23.58 -3.81
CA ILE A 15 2.76 -23.07 -3.48
C ILE A 15 2.61 -22.81 -1.99
N ILE A 16 3.17 -23.67 -1.14
CA ILE A 16 3.08 -23.55 0.31
C ILE A 16 3.78 -22.26 0.78
N ILE A 17 4.92 -21.90 0.19
CA ILE A 17 5.66 -20.69 0.53
C ILE A 17 4.81 -19.45 0.19
N ILE A 18 4.16 -19.43 -0.98
CA ILE A 18 3.29 -18.31 -1.38
C ILE A 18 2.08 -18.18 -0.43
N LEU A 19 1.45 -19.31 -0.10
CA LEU A 19 0.31 -19.31 0.83
C LEU A 19 0.70 -18.83 2.23
N ILE A 20 1.85 -19.29 2.76
CA ILE A 20 2.37 -18.84 4.06
C ILE A 20 2.75 -17.36 4.00
N ALA A 21 3.40 -16.91 2.93
CA ALA A 21 3.73 -15.51 2.71
C ALA A 21 2.46 -14.63 2.66
N GLY A 22 1.48 -15.04 1.85
CA GLY A 22 0.17 -14.38 1.77
C GLY A 22 -0.54 -14.33 3.11
N PHE A 23 -0.58 -15.46 3.84
CA PHE A 23 -1.15 -15.54 5.18
C PHE A 23 -0.41 -14.63 6.17
N GLY A 24 0.93 -14.68 6.21
CA GLY A 24 1.75 -13.89 7.14
C GLY A 24 1.57 -12.38 6.93
N VAL A 25 1.67 -11.93 5.69
CA VAL A 25 1.44 -10.50 5.36
C VAL A 25 -0.02 -10.11 5.57
N GLY A 26 -0.97 -10.96 5.20
CA GLY A 26 -2.38 -10.76 5.48
C GLY A 26 -2.66 -10.62 6.97
N PHE A 27 -2.07 -11.49 7.79
CA PHE A 27 -2.18 -11.45 9.25
C PHE A 27 -1.63 -10.14 9.82
N LEU A 28 -0.43 -9.72 9.40
CA LEU A 28 0.16 -8.43 9.78
C LEU A 28 -0.72 -7.26 9.32
N SER A 29 -1.23 -7.32 8.09
CA SER A 29 -2.17 -6.34 7.57
C SER A 29 -3.43 -6.20 8.42
N GLY A 30 -4.01 -7.34 8.82
CA GLY A 30 -5.16 -7.37 9.70
C GLY A 30 -4.87 -6.86 11.11
N LEU A 31 -3.69 -7.18 11.66
CA LEU A 31 -3.22 -6.67 12.94
C LEU A 31 -3.10 -5.15 12.96
N PHE A 32 -2.46 -4.59 11.94
CA PHE A 32 -2.13 -3.16 11.89
C PHE A 32 -3.26 -2.31 11.27
N GLY A 33 -4.19 -2.93 10.54
CA GLY A 33 -5.29 -2.22 9.88
C GLY A 33 -4.86 -1.30 8.74
N VAL A 34 -3.73 -1.59 8.09
CA VAL A 34 -3.05 -0.68 7.14
C VAL A 34 -3.28 -1.08 5.67
N GLY A 35 -3.78 -2.31 5.43
CA GLY A 35 -3.81 -2.88 4.09
C GLY A 35 -2.45 -3.54 3.74
N GLY A 36 -2.46 -4.82 3.28
CA GLY A 36 -1.26 -5.67 3.19
C GLY A 36 -0.23 -5.29 2.14
N GLY A 37 -0.61 -4.44 1.20
CA GLY A 37 0.16 -4.20 -0.01
C GLY A 37 1.58 -3.71 0.18
N PHE A 38 1.84 -2.91 1.18
CA PHE A 38 3.18 -2.33 1.38
C PHE A 38 4.26 -3.34 1.85
N LEU A 39 3.86 -4.49 2.37
CA LEU A 39 4.78 -5.57 2.78
C LEU A 39 4.83 -6.72 1.76
N MET A 40 3.74 -6.93 1.04
CA MET A 40 3.64 -8.07 0.13
C MET A 40 4.58 -7.91 -1.07
N THR A 41 4.59 -6.78 -1.74
CA THR A 41 5.47 -6.54 -2.89
C THR A 41 6.95 -6.75 -2.54
N PRO A 42 7.52 -6.15 -1.46
CA PRO A 42 8.89 -6.46 -1.05
C PRO A 42 9.12 -7.96 -0.78
N LEU A 43 8.16 -8.61 -0.13
CA LEU A 43 8.28 -10.04 0.16
C LEU A 43 8.31 -10.88 -1.12
N LEU A 44 7.49 -10.55 -2.12
CA LEU A 44 7.50 -11.21 -3.42
C LEU A 44 8.84 -10.99 -4.15
N ILE A 45 9.39 -9.79 -4.08
CA ILE A 45 10.71 -9.47 -4.63
C ILE A 45 11.79 -10.33 -3.94
N PHE A 46 11.75 -10.48 -2.61
CA PHE A 46 12.68 -11.36 -1.88
C PHE A 46 12.53 -12.85 -2.24
N LEU A 47 11.37 -13.26 -2.71
CA LEU A 47 11.13 -14.61 -3.24
C LEU A 47 11.58 -14.77 -4.71
N GLY A 48 12.18 -13.73 -5.30
CA GLY A 48 12.71 -13.75 -6.67
C GLY A 48 11.66 -13.40 -7.74
N ILE A 49 10.48 -12.91 -7.37
CA ILE A 49 9.48 -12.45 -8.34
C ILE A 49 9.88 -11.05 -8.84
N PRO A 50 9.91 -10.84 -10.17
CA PRO A 50 10.24 -9.53 -10.74
C PRO A 50 9.36 -8.41 -10.15
N PRO A 51 9.92 -7.26 -9.77
CA PRO A 51 9.19 -6.17 -9.14
C PRO A 51 7.95 -5.73 -9.91
N ALA A 52 8.02 -5.64 -11.23
CA ALA A 52 6.88 -5.27 -12.06
C ALA A 52 5.71 -6.26 -11.95
N THR A 53 6.01 -7.57 -11.92
CA THR A 53 4.99 -8.64 -11.78
C THR A 53 4.44 -8.67 -10.35
N ALA A 54 5.29 -8.46 -9.35
CA ALA A 54 4.87 -8.37 -7.95
C ALA A 54 3.84 -7.25 -7.75
N VAL A 55 4.14 -6.03 -8.24
CA VAL A 55 3.24 -4.85 -8.17
C VAL A 55 1.91 -5.11 -8.88
N GLY A 56 1.94 -5.62 -10.12
CA GLY A 56 0.73 -5.87 -10.89
C GLY A 56 -0.17 -6.93 -10.27
N THR A 57 0.44 -8.00 -9.76
CA THR A 57 -0.29 -9.14 -9.20
C THR A 57 -0.89 -8.83 -7.83
N GLU A 58 -0.15 -8.09 -6.98
CA GLU A 58 -0.60 -7.78 -5.64
C GLU A 58 -1.86 -6.90 -5.60
N ALA A 59 -2.05 -6.02 -6.57
CA ALA A 59 -3.24 -5.17 -6.67
C ALA A 59 -4.54 -6.00 -6.58
N ASN A 60 -4.55 -7.25 -7.06
CA ASN A 60 -5.70 -8.15 -6.96
C ASN A 60 -6.01 -8.56 -5.51
N GLN A 61 -4.98 -8.85 -4.72
CA GLN A 61 -5.15 -9.18 -3.30
C GLN A 61 -5.70 -7.98 -2.52
N ILE A 62 -5.17 -6.79 -2.81
CA ILE A 62 -5.64 -5.56 -2.17
C ILE A 62 -7.09 -5.28 -2.54
N LEU A 63 -7.48 -5.47 -3.80
CA LEU A 63 -8.86 -5.34 -4.24
C LEU A 63 -9.77 -6.25 -3.42
N GLY A 64 -9.45 -7.55 -3.33
CA GLY A 64 -10.26 -8.52 -2.58
C GLY A 64 -10.38 -8.18 -1.09
N SER A 65 -9.27 -7.82 -0.45
CA SER A 65 -9.26 -7.45 0.97
C SER A 65 -10.01 -6.14 1.24
N SER A 66 -9.88 -5.15 0.32
CA SER A 66 -10.55 -3.85 0.44
C SER A 66 -12.05 -3.95 0.22
N VAL A 67 -12.53 -4.82 -0.67
CA VAL A 67 -13.97 -5.11 -0.83
C VAL A 67 -14.54 -5.65 0.48
N SER A 68 -13.89 -6.65 1.08
CA SER A 68 -14.34 -7.23 2.35
C SER A 68 -14.38 -6.20 3.48
N GLY A 69 -13.29 -5.43 3.65
CA GLY A 69 -13.20 -4.35 4.63
C GLY A 69 -14.19 -3.22 4.36
N GLY A 70 -14.36 -2.82 3.10
CA GLY A 70 -15.28 -1.77 2.67
C GLY A 70 -16.74 -2.11 2.99
N ILE A 71 -17.17 -3.35 2.73
CA ILE A 71 -18.52 -3.81 3.09
C ILE A 71 -18.72 -3.77 4.63
N ALA A 72 -17.74 -4.24 5.40
CA ALA A 72 -17.82 -4.26 6.86
C ALA A 72 -17.95 -2.83 7.45
N HIS A 73 -17.15 -1.87 6.94
CA HIS A 73 -17.21 -0.47 7.36
C HIS A 73 -18.45 0.26 6.81
N GLY A 74 -18.91 -0.10 5.62
CA GLY A 74 -20.14 0.43 5.02
C GLY A 74 -21.38 0.09 5.84
N ARG A 75 -21.52 -1.18 6.27
CA ARG A 75 -22.60 -1.64 7.14
C ARG A 75 -22.63 -0.93 8.49
N LYS A 76 -21.46 -0.55 9.03
CA LYS A 76 -21.33 0.22 10.27
C LYS A 76 -21.51 1.73 10.09
N GLY A 77 -21.79 2.19 8.87
CA GLY A 77 -21.93 3.61 8.57
C GLY A 77 -20.66 4.44 8.70
N ASN A 78 -19.49 3.85 8.64
CA ASN A 78 -18.21 4.54 8.86
C ASN A 78 -17.64 5.22 7.60
N ILE A 79 -18.28 5.08 6.44
CA ILE A 79 -17.80 5.65 5.17
C ILE A 79 -18.40 7.03 4.95
N ASP A 80 -17.56 8.03 4.71
CA ASP A 80 -17.97 9.34 4.22
C ASP A 80 -17.90 9.34 2.69
N TYR A 81 -19.06 9.11 2.07
CA TYR A 81 -19.14 9.00 0.61
C TYR A 81 -18.84 10.31 -0.12
N GLU A 82 -19.13 11.48 0.50
CA GLU A 82 -18.85 12.77 -0.11
C GLU A 82 -17.33 12.98 -0.27
N ILE A 83 -16.56 12.79 0.80
CA ILE A 83 -15.09 12.85 0.75
C ILE A 83 -14.54 11.73 -0.13
N GLY A 84 -15.09 10.50 0.03
CA GLY A 84 -14.70 9.33 -0.73
C GLY A 84 -14.80 9.52 -2.24
N LEU A 85 -15.82 10.21 -2.71
CA LEU A 85 -16.02 10.48 -4.14
C LEU A 85 -14.94 11.43 -4.70
N PHE A 86 -14.59 12.50 -3.97
CA PHE A 86 -13.52 13.40 -4.41
C PHE A 86 -12.15 12.73 -4.38
N LEU A 87 -11.88 11.90 -3.36
CA LEU A 87 -10.69 11.05 -3.32
C LEU A 87 -10.65 10.06 -4.48
N LEU A 88 -11.80 9.50 -4.85
CA LEU A 88 -11.94 8.55 -5.95
C LEU A 88 -11.65 9.20 -7.30
N ILE A 89 -12.20 10.39 -7.57
CA ILE A 89 -11.93 11.12 -8.81
C ILE A 89 -10.42 11.35 -8.97
N GLY A 90 -9.77 11.90 -7.94
CA GLY A 90 -8.33 12.07 -7.94
C GLY A 90 -7.59 10.75 -8.09
N GLY A 91 -8.02 9.71 -7.37
CA GLY A 91 -7.40 8.40 -7.34
C GLY A 91 -7.44 7.66 -8.68
N ILE A 92 -8.58 7.68 -9.38
CA ILE A 92 -8.69 7.09 -10.73
C ILE A 92 -7.77 7.82 -11.71
N PHE A 93 -7.79 9.15 -11.70
CA PHE A 93 -6.92 9.92 -12.57
C PHE A 93 -5.44 9.66 -12.26
N GLY A 94 -5.06 9.72 -10.98
CA GLY A 94 -3.69 9.46 -10.54
C GLY A 94 -3.21 8.06 -10.88
N SER A 95 -4.03 7.04 -10.64
CA SER A 95 -3.68 5.65 -10.94
C SER A 95 -3.55 5.38 -12.44
N THR A 96 -4.42 5.99 -13.26
CA THR A 96 -4.34 5.87 -14.72
C THR A 96 -3.04 6.50 -15.25
N VAL A 97 -2.70 7.71 -14.80
CA VAL A 97 -1.42 8.35 -15.15
C VAL A 97 -0.24 7.50 -14.69
N GLY A 98 -0.30 6.96 -13.47
CA GLY A 98 0.76 6.12 -12.93
C GLY A 98 0.96 4.81 -13.71
N VAL A 99 -0.12 4.15 -14.17
CA VAL A 99 -0.02 2.94 -15.00
C VAL A 99 0.60 3.27 -16.37
N VAL A 100 0.29 4.41 -16.96
CA VAL A 100 0.92 4.85 -18.21
C VAL A 100 2.43 5.09 -18.00
N ILE A 101 2.80 5.77 -16.92
CA ILE A 101 4.21 5.98 -16.57
C ILE A 101 4.91 4.66 -16.28
N PHE A 102 4.26 3.73 -15.57
CA PHE A 102 4.75 2.37 -15.33
C PHE A 102 5.13 1.68 -16.65
N ARG A 103 4.25 1.75 -17.65
CA ARG A 103 4.51 1.18 -18.98
C ARG A 103 5.72 1.83 -19.65
N LEU A 104 5.79 3.16 -19.69
CA LEU A 104 6.92 3.86 -20.29
C LEU A 104 8.26 3.47 -19.65
N MET A 105 8.27 3.32 -18.32
CA MET A 105 9.47 2.90 -17.58
C MET A 105 9.80 1.43 -17.80
N ARG A 106 8.79 0.57 -17.99
CA ARG A 106 8.98 -0.83 -18.33
C ARG A 106 9.56 -0.98 -19.73
N ASP A 107 9.02 -0.25 -20.70
CA ASP A 107 9.53 -0.28 -22.09
C ASP A 107 10.98 0.27 -22.16
N ALA A 108 11.35 1.16 -21.25
CA ALA A 108 12.72 1.65 -21.07
C ALA A 108 13.64 0.67 -20.30
N GLY A 109 13.14 -0.49 -19.85
CA GLY A 109 13.90 -1.48 -19.07
C GLY A 109 14.31 -1.03 -17.66
N LYS A 110 13.75 0.07 -17.14
CA LYS A 110 14.15 0.67 -15.85
C LYS A 110 13.14 0.48 -14.73
N ILE A 111 12.02 -0.20 -15.00
CA ILE A 111 10.89 -0.27 -14.06
C ILE A 111 11.26 -0.95 -12.74
N ASP A 112 11.99 -2.06 -12.77
CA ASP A 112 12.31 -2.84 -11.58
C ASP A 112 13.23 -2.07 -10.62
N LEU A 113 14.22 -1.35 -11.16
CA LEU A 113 15.07 -0.47 -10.37
C LEU A 113 14.27 0.69 -9.75
N ILE A 114 13.37 1.30 -10.52
CA ILE A 114 12.56 2.42 -10.06
C ILE A 114 11.60 1.97 -8.95
N ILE A 115 10.95 0.82 -9.11
CA ILE A 115 10.07 0.25 -8.07
C ILE A 115 10.87 0.03 -6.78
N SER A 116 12.04 -0.62 -6.88
CA SER A 116 12.89 -0.90 -5.72
C SER A 116 13.33 0.38 -5.01
N LEU A 117 13.77 1.40 -5.74
CA LEU A 117 14.14 2.71 -5.19
C LEU A 117 12.96 3.43 -4.54
N LEU A 118 11.79 3.41 -5.19
CA LEU A 118 10.58 4.01 -4.61
C LEU A 118 10.18 3.31 -3.31
N TYR A 119 10.28 1.97 -3.26
CA TYR A 119 10.00 1.22 -2.03
C TYR A 119 11.00 1.55 -0.93
N ILE A 120 12.29 1.56 -1.20
CA ILE A 120 13.34 1.91 -0.24
C ILE A 120 13.09 3.31 0.33
N ALA A 121 12.92 4.32 -0.54
CA ALA A 121 12.68 5.69 -0.11
C ALA A 121 11.39 5.81 0.71
N PHE A 122 10.32 5.22 0.22
CA PHE A 122 9.00 5.29 0.85
C PHE A 122 8.97 4.58 2.23
N LEU A 123 9.45 3.32 2.31
CA LEU A 123 9.47 2.57 3.56
C LEU A 123 10.40 3.21 4.59
N THR A 124 11.56 3.76 4.15
CA THR A 124 12.47 4.48 5.05
C THR A 124 11.81 5.72 5.63
N ILE A 125 11.20 6.56 4.79
CA ILE A 125 10.56 7.80 5.25
C ILE A 125 9.41 7.48 6.21
N ILE A 126 8.51 6.59 5.80
CA ILE A 126 7.32 6.29 6.61
C ILE A 126 7.69 5.49 7.87
N GLY A 127 8.57 4.51 7.76
CA GLY A 127 9.06 3.75 8.92
C GLY A 127 9.73 4.65 9.95
N SER A 128 10.56 5.60 9.51
CA SER A 128 11.20 6.57 10.40
C SER A 128 10.20 7.51 11.07
N LEU A 129 9.23 8.03 10.31
CA LEU A 129 8.17 8.88 10.87
C LEU A 129 7.31 8.13 11.88
N MET A 130 6.92 6.90 11.57
CA MET A 130 6.13 6.05 12.48
C MET A 130 6.90 5.72 13.75
N LEU A 131 8.19 5.39 13.63
CA LEU A 131 9.04 5.10 14.78
C LEU A 131 9.18 6.34 15.67
N TYR A 132 9.47 7.50 15.08
CA TYR A 132 9.56 8.77 15.79
C TYR A 132 8.26 9.12 16.56
N GLU A 133 7.10 9.02 15.90
CA GLU A 133 5.81 9.26 16.56
C GLU A 133 5.54 8.27 17.69
N SER A 134 5.80 6.99 17.45
CA SER A 134 5.51 5.93 18.42
C SER A 134 6.41 6.04 19.66
N VAL A 135 7.69 6.31 19.48
CA VAL A 135 8.64 6.54 20.58
C VAL A 135 8.26 7.80 21.36
N LYS A 136 7.89 8.87 20.67
CA LYS A 136 7.42 10.11 21.32
C LYS A 136 6.19 9.89 22.18
N VAL A 137 5.21 9.10 21.72
CA VAL A 137 4.01 8.77 22.49
C VAL A 137 4.35 7.94 23.73
N LEU A 138 5.26 6.97 23.61
CA LEU A 138 5.70 6.15 24.73
C LEU A 138 6.44 6.96 25.81
N ILE A 139 7.30 7.89 25.40
CA ILE A 139 8.07 8.74 26.32
C ILE A 139 7.18 9.82 26.97
N GLN A 140 6.21 10.37 26.22
CA GLN A 140 5.33 11.44 26.71
C GLN A 140 4.14 10.97 27.57
N LYS A 141 4.08 9.69 27.94
CA LYS A 141 2.99 9.10 28.74
C LYS A 141 2.86 9.70 30.15
N GLU A 142 3.83 10.50 30.60
CA GLU A 142 3.83 11.17 31.90
C GLU A 142 3.18 12.57 31.90
N ASN A 143 3.00 13.23 30.77
CA ASN A 143 2.41 14.56 30.71
C ASN A 143 1.06 14.54 29.96
N LYS A 144 -0.01 14.49 30.75
CA LYS A 144 -1.39 14.62 30.31
C LYS A 144 -1.61 15.94 29.55
N LEU A 145 -2.34 15.81 28.41
CA LEU A 145 -3.18 16.87 27.84
C LEU A 145 -2.46 18.16 27.36
N THR A 146 -1.69 18.06 26.33
CA THR A 146 -1.69 19.14 25.35
C THR A 146 -2.60 18.75 24.19
N LEU A 147 -3.84 19.22 24.23
CA LEU A 147 -4.70 19.30 23.05
C LEU A 147 -3.89 19.90 21.93
N ARG A 148 -3.54 19.08 20.95
CA ARG A 148 -2.76 19.46 19.77
C ARG A 148 -3.52 20.60 19.09
N LYS A 149 -3.12 21.83 19.38
CA LYS A 149 -3.63 23.04 18.73
C LYS A 149 -3.50 22.83 17.23
N ARG A 150 -4.61 22.57 16.57
CA ARG A 150 -4.77 22.34 15.15
C ARG A 150 -4.02 23.44 14.40
N ARG A 151 -2.89 23.13 13.76
CA ARG A 151 -2.21 24.07 12.86
C ARG A 151 -3.13 24.31 11.65
N ARG A 152 -3.95 25.33 11.80
CA ARG A 152 -5.02 25.73 10.87
C ARG A 152 -4.54 26.63 9.73
N SER A 153 -3.22 26.76 9.45
CA SER A 153 -2.77 27.98 8.78
C SER A 153 -2.65 27.92 7.25
N PHE A 154 -2.49 26.77 6.59
CA PHE A 154 -2.30 26.75 5.13
C PHE A 154 -3.53 26.24 4.35
N ILE A 155 -4.35 25.40 4.95
CA ILE A 155 -5.48 24.70 4.31
C ILE A 155 -6.70 25.63 4.12
N HIS A 156 -6.74 26.75 4.84
CA HIS A 156 -7.87 27.68 4.79
C HIS A 156 -7.81 28.77 3.70
N SER A 157 -6.71 28.88 2.94
CA SER A 157 -6.61 29.90 1.87
C SER A 157 -7.05 29.39 0.49
N LEU A 158 -7.32 28.07 0.33
CA LEU A 158 -7.71 27.51 -0.96
C LEU A 158 -9.18 27.84 -1.32
N PRO A 159 -9.46 28.12 -2.61
CA PRO A 159 -10.82 28.34 -3.12
C PRO A 159 -11.66 27.04 -3.09
N MET A 160 -12.96 27.14 -3.39
CA MET A 160 -13.89 25.99 -3.50
C MET A 160 -14.06 25.21 -2.19
N LYS A 161 -14.34 25.92 -1.10
CA LYS A 161 -14.62 25.30 0.21
C LYS A 161 -15.97 24.60 0.21
N PHE A 162 -15.98 23.34 0.68
CA PHE A 162 -17.18 22.52 0.79
C PHE A 162 -17.34 22.01 2.23
N LYS A 163 -18.60 21.94 2.69
CA LYS A 163 -18.91 21.44 4.02
C LYS A 163 -19.34 19.98 3.91
N PHE A 164 -18.44 19.08 4.29
CA PHE A 164 -18.71 17.65 4.36
C PHE A 164 -19.56 17.34 5.59
N ARG A 165 -20.82 16.98 5.38
CA ARG A 165 -21.81 16.86 6.47
C ARG A 165 -21.49 15.74 7.44
N LYS A 166 -21.07 14.58 6.94
CA LYS A 166 -20.83 13.40 7.77
C LYS A 166 -19.59 13.53 8.66
N SER A 167 -18.48 13.99 8.12
CA SER A 167 -17.24 14.20 8.86
C SER A 167 -17.18 15.54 9.59
N MET A 168 -18.20 16.43 9.40
CA MET A 168 -18.28 17.78 9.99
C MET A 168 -17.03 18.63 9.68
N ILE A 169 -16.47 18.49 8.49
CA ILE A 169 -15.23 19.14 8.06
C ILE A 169 -15.56 20.19 7.00
N TYR A 170 -14.92 21.36 7.11
CA TYR A 170 -15.01 22.45 6.14
C TYR A 170 -13.63 22.69 5.52
N VAL A 171 -13.42 22.14 4.32
CA VAL A 171 -12.14 22.19 3.59
C VAL A 171 -12.38 22.35 2.09
N SER A 172 -11.35 22.78 1.36
CA SER A 172 -11.41 22.84 -0.11
C SER A 172 -11.50 21.44 -0.72
N ILE A 173 -12.35 21.28 -1.74
CA ILE A 173 -12.51 20.05 -2.54
C ILE A 173 -11.18 19.64 -3.19
N LEU A 174 -10.32 20.59 -3.51
CA LEU A 174 -9.03 20.32 -4.12
C LEU A 174 -8.11 19.45 -3.25
N ILE A 175 -8.25 19.53 -1.92
CA ILE A 175 -7.41 18.75 -1.00
C ILE A 175 -7.68 17.25 -1.10
N PRO A 176 -8.91 16.74 -0.96
CA PRO A 176 -9.16 15.32 -1.16
C PRO A 176 -8.85 14.86 -2.59
N ILE A 177 -9.11 15.67 -3.62
CA ILE A 177 -8.73 15.32 -4.99
C ILE A 177 -7.21 15.19 -5.12
N SER A 178 -6.42 16.12 -4.59
CA SER A 178 -4.94 16.06 -4.63
C SER A 178 -4.40 14.87 -3.85
N ILE A 179 -4.97 14.55 -2.68
CA ILE A 179 -4.61 13.36 -1.91
C ILE A 179 -4.91 12.11 -2.72
N GLY A 180 -6.11 12.00 -3.30
CA GLY A 180 -6.50 10.88 -4.14
C GLY A 180 -5.55 10.70 -5.33
N LEU A 181 -5.26 11.79 -6.04
CA LEU A 181 -4.35 11.79 -7.19
C LEU A 181 -2.95 11.28 -6.82
N PHE A 182 -2.36 11.85 -5.78
CA PHE A 182 -1.02 11.46 -5.35
C PHE A 182 -0.97 10.01 -4.87
N VAL A 183 -1.95 9.60 -4.06
CA VAL A 183 -2.01 8.23 -3.54
C VAL A 183 -2.33 7.23 -4.64
N GLY A 184 -3.26 7.55 -5.55
CA GLY A 184 -3.56 6.71 -6.71
C GLY A 184 -2.36 6.51 -7.63
N PHE A 185 -1.61 7.58 -7.89
CA PHE A 185 -0.36 7.54 -8.65
C PHE A 185 0.69 6.63 -8.00
N LEU A 186 0.97 6.81 -6.72
CA LEU A 186 1.92 5.95 -6.00
C LEU A 186 1.43 4.50 -5.93
N SER A 187 0.13 4.30 -5.71
CA SER A 187 -0.47 2.96 -5.64
C SER A 187 -0.27 2.17 -6.92
N SER A 188 -0.37 2.82 -8.09
CA SER A 188 -0.19 2.16 -9.38
C SER A 188 1.25 1.82 -9.72
N LEU A 189 2.22 2.58 -9.20
CA LEU A 189 3.65 2.32 -9.37
C LEU A 189 4.19 1.27 -8.39
N MET A 190 3.67 1.29 -7.16
CA MET A 190 4.19 0.46 -6.07
C MET A 190 3.32 -0.74 -5.73
N GLY A 191 2.07 -0.80 -6.20
CA GLY A 191 1.15 -1.89 -5.83
C GLY A 191 0.66 -1.85 -4.37
N VAL A 192 0.87 -0.75 -3.62
CA VAL A 192 0.57 -0.66 -2.17
C VAL A 192 -0.93 -0.53 -1.86
N GLY A 193 -1.77 -0.25 -2.87
CA GLY A 193 -3.21 -0.03 -2.69
C GLY A 193 -3.57 1.30 -2.02
N GLY A 194 -2.58 2.07 -1.60
CA GLY A 194 -2.75 3.44 -1.09
C GLY A 194 -3.26 3.60 0.33
N GLY A 195 -3.79 2.56 0.98
CA GLY A 195 -4.39 2.66 2.33
C GLY A 195 -3.43 3.17 3.39
N PHE A 196 -2.19 2.75 3.30
CA PHE A 196 -1.12 3.12 4.21
C PHE A 196 -0.80 4.63 4.20
N ILE A 197 -0.95 5.30 3.06
CA ILE A 197 -0.75 6.75 2.92
C ILE A 197 -2.06 7.50 3.12
N MET A 198 -3.15 6.95 2.57
CA MET A 198 -4.46 7.60 2.54
C MET A 198 -5.00 7.88 3.94
N VAL A 199 -4.94 6.87 4.84
CA VAL A 199 -5.47 7.01 6.20
C VAL A 199 -4.76 8.10 6.98
N PRO A 200 -3.41 8.13 7.08
CA PRO A 200 -2.71 9.25 7.70
C PRO A 200 -3.00 10.60 7.03
N ALA A 201 -3.02 10.64 5.69
CA ALA A 201 -3.32 11.89 4.97
C ALA A 201 -4.70 12.44 5.33
N MET A 202 -5.73 11.60 5.39
CA MET A 202 -7.07 12.03 5.80
C MET A 202 -7.14 12.49 7.26
N ILE A 203 -6.41 11.84 8.15
CA ILE A 203 -6.38 12.22 9.57
C ILE A 203 -5.63 13.53 9.77
N TYR A 204 -4.45 13.69 9.17
CA TYR A 204 -3.58 14.84 9.42
C TYR A 204 -3.92 16.05 8.57
N LEU A 205 -4.28 15.88 7.29
CA LEU A 205 -4.59 16.98 6.38
C LEU A 205 -6.07 17.38 6.44
N LEU A 206 -6.99 16.41 6.41
CA LEU A 206 -8.43 16.70 6.46
C LEU A 206 -8.97 16.77 7.89
N GLY A 207 -8.29 16.18 8.88
CA GLY A 207 -8.72 16.15 10.27
C GLY A 207 -9.90 15.20 10.52
N MET A 208 -10.02 14.14 9.73
CA MET A 208 -11.03 13.11 9.89
C MET A 208 -10.80 12.26 11.15
N LYS A 209 -11.90 11.74 11.70
CA LYS A 209 -11.82 10.70 12.74
C LYS A 209 -11.23 9.43 12.14
N THR A 210 -10.34 8.74 12.86
CA THR A 210 -9.62 7.54 12.37
C THR A 210 -10.54 6.48 11.78
N ILE A 211 -11.66 6.17 12.44
CA ILE A 211 -12.62 5.15 11.97
C ILE A 211 -13.26 5.56 10.63
N ALA A 212 -13.63 6.84 10.49
CA ALA A 212 -14.20 7.36 9.24
C ALA A 212 -13.13 7.41 8.13
N ALA A 213 -11.89 7.77 8.47
CA ALA A 213 -10.77 7.75 7.52
C ALA A 213 -10.52 6.34 6.98
N ILE A 214 -10.47 5.32 7.84
CA ILE A 214 -10.30 3.92 7.44
C ILE A 214 -11.44 3.46 6.53
N GLY A 215 -12.70 3.69 6.93
CA GLY A 215 -13.84 3.29 6.11
C GLY A 215 -13.87 3.98 4.74
N THR A 216 -13.59 5.29 4.71
CA THR A 216 -13.59 6.08 3.48
C THR A 216 -12.39 5.72 2.57
N SER A 217 -11.22 5.41 3.13
CA SER A 217 -10.09 4.93 2.34
C SER A 217 -10.37 3.58 1.69
N LEU A 218 -10.96 2.63 2.42
CA LEU A 218 -11.32 1.33 1.86
C LEU A 218 -12.31 1.47 0.70
N PHE A 219 -13.29 2.36 0.82
CA PHE A 219 -14.22 2.66 -0.28
C PHE A 219 -13.47 3.13 -1.54
N GLN A 220 -12.57 4.10 -1.39
CA GLN A 220 -11.79 4.62 -2.51
C GLN A 220 -10.83 3.57 -3.09
N ILE A 221 -10.15 2.80 -2.22
CA ILE A 221 -9.18 1.78 -2.64
C ILE A 221 -9.84 0.72 -3.52
N VAL A 222 -11.04 0.25 -3.22
CA VAL A 222 -11.75 -0.73 -4.05
C VAL A 222 -11.80 -0.30 -5.51
N PHE A 223 -12.22 0.92 -5.78
CA PHE A 223 -12.37 1.39 -7.15
C PHE A 223 -11.03 1.72 -7.82
N VAL A 224 -10.10 2.30 -7.07
CA VAL A 224 -8.77 2.65 -7.60
C VAL A 224 -7.95 1.40 -7.88
N THR A 225 -7.97 0.40 -6.99
CA THR A 225 -7.27 -0.85 -7.25
C THR A 225 -7.95 -1.67 -8.35
N ALA A 226 -9.28 -1.63 -8.47
CA ALA A 226 -9.96 -2.24 -9.61
C ALA A 226 -9.48 -1.62 -10.94
N ASN A 227 -9.38 -0.29 -11.01
CA ASN A 227 -8.82 0.41 -12.16
C ASN A 227 -7.37 -0.01 -12.43
N ILE A 228 -6.52 -0.09 -11.39
CA ILE A 228 -5.13 -0.54 -11.52
C ILE A 228 -5.07 -1.97 -12.04
N VAL A 229 -5.84 -2.90 -11.47
CA VAL A 229 -5.88 -4.31 -11.90
C VAL A 229 -6.24 -4.43 -13.37
N ILE A 230 -7.30 -3.76 -13.80
CA ILE A 230 -7.75 -3.78 -15.21
C ILE A 230 -6.64 -3.25 -16.12
N LEU A 231 -6.07 -2.10 -15.79
CA LEU A 231 -5.03 -1.49 -16.61
C LEU A 231 -3.72 -2.29 -16.58
N GLN A 232 -3.28 -2.81 -15.45
CA GLN A 232 -2.08 -3.65 -15.35
C GLN A 232 -2.24 -4.98 -16.09
N ALA A 233 -3.44 -5.58 -16.07
CA ALA A 233 -3.73 -6.80 -16.80
C ALA A 233 -3.81 -6.58 -18.30
N THR A 234 -4.49 -5.51 -18.75
CA THR A 234 -4.75 -5.28 -20.19
C THR A 234 -3.60 -4.58 -20.90
N TYR A 235 -3.03 -3.54 -20.29
CA TYR A 235 -1.97 -2.74 -20.92
C TYR A 235 -0.56 -3.28 -20.65
N ASN A 236 -0.29 -3.68 -19.41
CA ASN A 236 1.07 -4.06 -19.00
C ASN A 236 1.30 -5.58 -18.98
N GLN A 237 0.24 -6.39 -19.01
CA GLN A 237 0.33 -7.86 -18.94
C GLN A 237 1.25 -8.34 -17.79
N SER A 238 1.22 -7.62 -16.66
CA SER A 238 2.10 -7.85 -15.51
C SER A 238 1.42 -8.63 -14.37
N VAL A 239 0.19 -9.10 -14.59
CA VAL A 239 -0.62 -9.80 -13.57
C VAL A 239 -0.52 -11.30 -13.74
N ASP A 240 0.14 -11.98 -12.80
CA ASP A 240 0.13 -13.43 -12.73
C ASP A 240 -1.11 -13.92 -11.96
N LEU A 241 -2.03 -14.55 -12.70
CA LEU A 241 -3.33 -14.95 -12.14
C LEU A 241 -3.19 -16.05 -11.08
N ILE A 242 -2.25 -16.99 -11.27
CA ILE A 242 -2.03 -18.08 -10.32
C ILE A 242 -1.52 -17.50 -9.00
N LEU A 243 -0.52 -16.64 -9.08
CA LEU A 243 0.02 -15.94 -7.93
C LEU A 243 -1.05 -15.09 -7.23
N ALA A 244 -1.87 -14.34 -8.00
CA ALA A 244 -2.93 -13.51 -7.46
C ALA A 244 -3.94 -14.31 -6.62
N ILE A 245 -4.38 -15.47 -7.14
CA ILE A 245 -5.34 -16.34 -6.45
C ILE A 245 -4.73 -16.90 -5.15
N LEU A 246 -3.49 -17.39 -5.18
CA LEU A 246 -2.82 -17.94 -4.01
C LEU A 246 -2.63 -16.87 -2.92
N LEU A 247 -2.20 -15.66 -3.30
CA LEU A 247 -2.04 -14.55 -2.38
C LEU A 247 -3.38 -14.09 -1.79
N LEU A 248 -4.43 -14.08 -2.60
CA LEU A 248 -5.78 -13.71 -2.15
C LEU A 248 -6.29 -14.68 -1.09
N PHE A 249 -6.17 -15.99 -1.31
CA PHE A 249 -6.57 -16.99 -0.32
C PHE A 249 -5.78 -16.86 0.97
N GLY A 250 -4.45 -16.84 0.90
CA GLY A 250 -3.59 -16.67 2.08
C GLY A 250 -3.87 -15.34 2.80
N GLY A 251 -3.90 -14.24 2.04
CA GLY A 251 -4.07 -12.89 2.54
C GLY A 251 -5.40 -12.65 3.24
N VAL A 252 -6.52 -13.12 2.67
CA VAL A 252 -7.86 -12.95 3.27
C VAL A 252 -7.98 -13.72 4.58
N VAL A 253 -7.53 -14.97 4.61
CA VAL A 253 -7.56 -15.78 5.84
C VAL A 253 -6.66 -15.15 6.91
N GLY A 254 -5.45 -14.75 6.54
CA GLY A 254 -4.52 -14.06 7.44
C GLY A 254 -5.12 -12.77 8.00
N ALA A 255 -5.68 -11.90 7.16
CA ALA A 255 -6.25 -10.62 7.56
C ALA A 255 -7.43 -10.77 8.52
N GLN A 256 -8.30 -11.77 8.32
CA GLN A 256 -9.41 -12.05 9.23
C GLN A 256 -8.93 -12.47 10.62
N LEU A 257 -7.92 -13.33 10.69
CA LEU A 257 -7.32 -13.73 11.96
C LEU A 257 -6.56 -12.57 12.62
N GLY A 258 -5.74 -11.83 11.86
CA GLY A 258 -5.01 -10.67 12.34
C GLY A 258 -5.92 -9.61 12.94
N SER A 259 -7.04 -9.31 12.32
CA SER A 259 -8.01 -8.32 12.80
C SER A 259 -8.66 -8.72 14.14
N LYS A 260 -8.87 -10.01 14.39
CA LYS A 260 -9.37 -10.50 15.70
C LYS A 260 -8.33 -10.32 16.82
N TYR A 261 -7.05 -10.53 16.51
CA TYR A 261 -5.97 -10.37 17.49
C TYR A 261 -5.61 -8.90 17.72
N SER A 262 -5.80 -8.04 16.73
CA SER A 262 -5.56 -6.58 16.84
C SER A 262 -6.31 -5.95 18.01
N MET A 263 -7.52 -6.42 18.32
CA MET A 263 -8.32 -5.91 19.44
C MET A 263 -7.74 -6.25 20.82
N LYS A 264 -6.83 -7.22 20.93
CA LYS A 264 -6.22 -7.65 22.19
C LYS A 264 -4.91 -6.93 22.50
N ILE A 265 -4.29 -6.27 21.51
CA ILE A 265 -2.97 -5.64 21.64
C ILE A 265 -3.15 -4.12 21.68
N LYS A 266 -2.43 -3.45 22.57
CA LYS A 266 -2.44 -1.99 22.63
C LYS A 266 -1.84 -1.42 21.33
N GLY A 267 -2.55 -0.50 20.67
CA GLY A 267 -2.19 0.06 19.38
C GLY A 267 -0.80 0.73 19.34
N GLU A 268 -0.30 1.20 20.49
CA GLU A 268 1.03 1.80 20.61
C GLU A 268 2.14 0.79 20.31
N TYR A 269 2.07 -0.43 20.87
CA TYR A 269 3.04 -1.48 20.62
C TYR A 269 2.98 -2.00 19.18
N LEU A 270 1.76 -2.09 18.64
CA LEU A 270 1.56 -2.47 17.23
C LEU A 270 2.25 -1.50 16.29
N ARG A 271 2.14 -0.18 16.54
CA ARG A 271 2.79 0.85 15.69
C ARG A 271 4.31 0.77 15.75
N VAL A 272 4.89 0.55 16.93
CA VAL A 272 6.35 0.38 17.07
C VAL A 272 6.82 -0.85 16.31
N CYS A 273 6.14 -1.98 16.51
CA CYS A 273 6.48 -3.24 15.85
C CYS A 273 6.40 -3.09 14.31
N LEU A 274 5.34 -2.44 13.82
CA LEU A 274 5.20 -2.16 12.39
C LEU A 274 6.32 -1.25 11.87
N ALA A 275 6.66 -0.19 12.60
CA ALA A 275 7.71 0.74 12.19
C ALA A 275 9.07 0.02 12.09
N ILE A 276 9.40 -0.83 13.06
CA ILE A 276 10.64 -1.62 13.05
C ILE A 276 10.64 -2.58 11.86
N LEU A 277 9.53 -3.30 11.64
CA LEU A 277 9.42 -4.25 10.53
C LEU A 277 9.59 -3.56 9.18
N VAL A 278 8.94 -2.40 8.97
CA VAL A 278 9.06 -1.60 7.75
C VAL A 278 10.50 -1.15 7.51
N LEU A 279 11.20 -0.70 8.55
CA LEU A 279 12.60 -0.29 8.44
C LEU A 279 13.53 -1.48 8.14
N LEU A 280 13.29 -2.65 8.74
CA LEU A 280 14.06 -3.86 8.43
C LEU A 280 13.87 -4.30 6.98
N VAL A 281 12.63 -4.25 6.46
CA VAL A 281 12.35 -4.54 5.05
C VAL A 281 13.07 -3.55 4.14
N SER A 282 13.01 -2.25 4.46
CA SER A 282 13.70 -1.21 3.69
C SER A 282 15.21 -1.41 3.68
N LEU A 283 15.80 -1.74 4.84
CA LEU A 283 17.23 -2.01 4.96
C LEU A 283 17.62 -3.23 4.11
N LYS A 284 16.86 -4.31 4.19
CA LYS A 284 17.13 -5.51 3.38
C LYS A 284 17.03 -5.19 1.89
N MET A 285 16.01 -4.50 1.42
CA MET A 285 15.90 -4.08 0.02
C MET A 285 17.08 -3.22 -0.43
N SER A 286 17.56 -2.32 0.46
CA SER A 286 18.72 -1.47 0.15
C SER A 286 20.01 -2.31 -0.01
N VAL A 287 20.21 -3.29 0.87
CA VAL A 287 21.37 -4.19 0.80
C VAL A 287 21.30 -5.07 -0.44
N ASP A 288 20.11 -5.62 -0.76
CA ASP A 288 19.93 -6.48 -1.93
C ASP A 288 20.20 -5.68 -3.22
N LEU A 289 19.71 -4.43 -3.30
CA LEU A 289 19.93 -3.55 -4.46
C LEU A 289 21.42 -3.19 -4.64
N LEU A 290 22.18 -3.02 -3.55
CA LEU A 290 23.61 -2.73 -3.61
C LEU A 290 24.44 -3.97 -3.98
N ASN A 291 23.95 -5.17 -3.66
CA ASN A 291 24.64 -6.42 -3.94
C ASN A 291 24.27 -7.03 -5.31
N GLU A 292 23.22 -6.51 -5.97
CA GLU A 292 22.91 -6.94 -7.34
C GLU A 292 24.05 -6.51 -8.27
N PRO A 293 24.76 -7.46 -8.93
CA PRO A 293 25.71 -7.11 -9.98
C PRO A 293 24.97 -6.39 -11.10
N SER A 294 25.51 -5.27 -11.55
CA SER A 294 24.97 -4.47 -12.66
C SER A 294 24.57 -5.38 -13.81
N SER A 295 23.42 -5.14 -14.44
CA SER A 295 22.85 -5.93 -15.52
C SER A 295 23.80 -6.24 -16.69
N ASP A 296 24.86 -5.46 -16.85
CA ASP A 296 25.94 -5.70 -17.81
C ASP A 296 26.73 -7.00 -17.56
N SER A 297 26.83 -7.44 -16.31
CA SER A 297 27.56 -8.67 -15.99
C SER A 297 26.79 -9.95 -16.33
N ARG A 298 25.47 -9.90 -16.42
CA ARG A 298 24.65 -11.06 -16.81
C ARG A 298 24.73 -11.38 -18.32
N ILE A 299 24.90 -10.35 -19.15
CA ILE A 299 25.06 -10.52 -20.60
C ILE A 299 26.40 -11.19 -20.91
N ILE A 300 27.47 -10.81 -20.21
CA ILE A 300 28.82 -11.36 -20.40
C ILE A 300 28.89 -12.84 -19.98
N ILE A 301 28.17 -13.26 -18.96
CA ILE A 301 28.16 -14.67 -18.51
C ILE A 301 27.35 -15.57 -19.45
N GLN A 302 26.32 -15.04 -20.10
CA GLN A 302 25.57 -15.80 -21.12
C GLN A 302 26.36 -15.96 -22.44
N GLU A 303 27.14 -14.96 -22.83
CA GLU A 303 28.00 -15.06 -24.05
C GLU A 303 29.22 -15.96 -23.84
N THR A 304 29.73 -16.14 -22.61
CA THR A 304 30.85 -17.04 -22.33
C THR A 304 30.46 -18.49 -22.16
N ASN A 305 29.17 -18.82 -22.05
CA ASN A 305 28.66 -20.20 -21.91
C ASN A 305 27.90 -20.70 -23.16
N SER A 306 27.90 -19.94 -24.23
CA SER A 306 27.42 -20.35 -25.57
C SER A 306 28.61 -20.64 -26.51
#